data_f07b3555ae05a9349a07b6c9a4260dcc
#
_entry.id   f07b3555ae05a9349a07b6c9a4260dcc
#
_cell.length_a   1.000
_cell.length_b   1.000
_cell.length_c   1.000
_cell.angle_alpha   90.00
_cell.angle_beta   90.00
_cell.angle_gamma   90.00
#
_symmetry.space_group_name_H-M   'P 1'
#
loop_
_entity.id
_entity.type
_entity.pdbx_description
1 polymer ?
#
loop_
_entity_poly.entity_id
_entity_poly.type
_entity_poly.pdbx_seq_one_letter_code
_entity_poly.pdbx_strand_id
1 'polypeptide(L)'
;LEEEIAKVYRGKKILKGKCMNLFIESHIDRHALGISHPTTVSPSSFVTPYTPLTIDEAEASVALKAGDVIKIQLGAQIDGFGSIVCDTIIIPGGSAEEATRQADLLLANYYANELLLRLVIPPGLLATGTDEEKAKAAQKKPYTQTQISNLLEKVAKSYECNLVESTTSWLFERNEIEGKKKIVLAPGEGSKGEGIPEVGEVWGVEIGVSLGSGKVKNLANRATLHRRTTLTYGLKRPSSRKILSEVVKKFGTFPFSLRQLEDERDARVGVVECVKGGVFRQYEVVGDKGGDAVARTLTTIGKLLTYRV
;
A
#
# COMPACT_ATOMS: atom_id res chain seq x y z
N LEU A 1 -3.46 -16.90 6.81
CA LEU A 1 -2.16 -16.24 6.81
C LEU A 1 -1.31 -16.71 8.01
N GLU A 2 -1.83 -16.69 9.25
CA GLU A 2 -1.13 -17.17 10.45
C GLU A 2 -0.74 -18.66 10.33
N GLU A 3 -1.64 -19.50 9.81
CA GLU A 3 -1.36 -20.92 9.58
C GLU A 3 -0.28 -21.16 8.52
N GLU A 4 -0.25 -20.38 7.45
CA GLU A 4 0.77 -20.49 6.40
C GLU A 4 2.12 -19.99 6.90
N ILE A 5 2.15 -18.91 7.66
CA ILE A 5 3.36 -18.43 8.35
C ILE A 5 3.87 -19.51 9.32
N ALA A 6 2.98 -20.15 10.09
CA ALA A 6 3.33 -21.22 11.00
C ALA A 6 3.89 -22.48 10.32
N LYS A 7 3.43 -22.81 9.10
CA LYS A 7 3.97 -23.93 8.29
C LYS A 7 5.42 -23.63 7.84
N VAL A 8 5.70 -22.40 7.43
CA VAL A 8 7.04 -22.00 6.97
C VAL A 8 8.05 -21.96 8.14
N TYR A 9 7.59 -21.58 9.32
CA TYR A 9 8.43 -21.40 10.52
C TYR A 9 8.19 -22.49 11.59
N ARG A 10 8.02 -23.74 11.16
CA ARG A 10 7.84 -24.89 12.06
C ARG A 10 8.86 -24.91 13.21
N GLY A 11 8.35 -24.88 14.44
CA GLY A 11 9.16 -24.94 15.66
C GLY A 11 9.28 -23.62 16.44
N LYS A 12 8.77 -22.51 15.93
CA LYS A 12 8.74 -21.22 16.65
C LYS A 12 7.34 -20.97 17.23
N LYS A 13 7.27 -20.65 18.55
CA LYS A 13 6.01 -20.38 19.24
C LYS A 13 5.37 -19.08 18.75
N ILE A 14 4.22 -19.18 18.09
CA ILE A 14 3.40 -18.03 17.70
C ILE A 14 2.45 -17.70 18.84
N LEU A 15 2.55 -16.52 19.44
CA LEU A 15 1.68 -16.07 20.52
C LEU A 15 0.39 -15.47 19.94
N LYS A 16 -0.76 -16.14 20.17
CA LYS A 16 -2.08 -15.64 19.81
C LYS A 16 -2.40 -14.35 20.57
N GLY A 17 -2.93 -13.36 19.88
CA GLY A 17 -3.62 -12.20 20.48
C GLY A 17 -2.78 -10.96 20.74
N LYS A 18 -1.54 -10.86 20.27
CA LYS A 18 -0.76 -9.61 20.33
C LYS A 18 -0.66 -8.94 18.96
N CYS A 19 -0.73 -7.62 18.96
CA CYS A 19 -0.56 -6.78 17.77
C CYS A 19 0.70 -7.20 16.98
N MET A 20 0.62 -7.22 15.64
CA MET A 20 1.69 -7.70 14.76
C MET A 20 3.05 -7.05 15.05
N ASN A 21 3.08 -5.81 15.53
CA ASN A 21 4.32 -5.14 15.94
C ASN A 21 5.00 -5.81 17.15
N LEU A 22 4.22 -6.29 18.14
CA LEU A 22 4.74 -7.03 19.30
C LEU A 22 5.17 -8.46 18.92
N PHE A 23 4.54 -9.04 17.91
CA PHE A 23 4.86 -10.37 17.39
C PHE A 23 6.25 -10.41 16.75
N ILE A 24 6.63 -9.36 16.02
CA ILE A 24 7.92 -9.23 15.36
C ILE A 24 9.06 -9.06 16.39
N GLU A 25 8.79 -8.44 17.54
CA GLU A 25 9.82 -8.14 18.54
C GLU A 25 10.22 -9.33 19.41
N SER A 26 9.38 -10.35 19.57
CA SER A 26 9.55 -11.29 20.68
C SER A 26 10.20 -12.65 20.38
N HIS A 27 10.21 -13.18 19.14
CA HIS A 27 10.55 -14.60 18.96
C HIS A 27 11.13 -15.03 17.59
N ILE A 28 11.47 -14.11 16.69
CA ILE A 28 12.05 -14.47 15.40
C ILE A 28 13.43 -13.81 15.29
N ASP A 29 14.37 -14.53 14.70
CA ASP A 29 15.70 -14.02 14.40
C ASP A 29 15.57 -12.63 13.75
N ARG A 30 16.01 -11.59 14.47
CA ARG A 30 15.74 -10.18 14.13
C ARG A 30 16.29 -9.75 12.77
N HIS A 31 17.03 -10.61 12.12
CA HIS A 31 17.58 -10.37 10.79
C HIS A 31 16.67 -10.84 9.65
N ALA A 32 15.66 -11.67 9.93
CA ALA A 32 14.86 -12.33 8.91
C ALA A 32 13.45 -11.74 8.73
N LEU A 33 12.87 -11.11 9.75
CA LEU A 33 11.49 -10.61 9.71
C LEU A 33 11.40 -9.14 10.15
N GLY A 34 10.65 -8.32 9.42
CA GLY A 34 10.44 -6.92 9.74
C GLY A 34 9.13 -6.37 9.19
N ILE A 35 8.95 -5.06 9.31
CA ILE A 35 7.81 -4.32 8.80
C ILE A 35 8.19 -3.75 7.43
N SER A 36 7.40 -4.03 6.37
CA SER A 36 7.54 -3.40 5.06
C SER A 36 6.64 -2.17 4.88
N HIS A 37 5.58 -2.09 5.68
CA HIS A 37 4.71 -0.90 5.74
C HIS A 37 4.06 -0.83 7.12
N PRO A 38 4.03 0.36 7.76
CA PRO A 38 3.37 0.53 9.05
C PRO A 38 1.87 0.26 8.93
N THR A 39 1.25 -0.22 10.01
CA THR A 39 -0.21 -0.30 10.05
C THR A 39 -0.79 1.09 10.06
N THR A 40 -1.62 1.38 9.06
CA THR A 40 -2.35 2.65 8.93
C THR A 40 -3.85 2.41 8.85
N VAL A 41 -4.61 3.33 9.45
CA VAL A 41 -6.08 3.34 9.39
C VAL A 41 -6.48 4.70 8.87
N SER A 42 -6.74 4.79 7.56
CA SER A 42 -6.97 6.06 6.87
C SER A 42 -8.46 6.35 6.73
N PRO A 43 -8.93 7.55 7.09
CA PRO A 43 -10.34 7.89 6.99
C PRO A 43 -10.80 8.09 5.55
N SER A 44 -12.08 8.23 5.39
CA SER A 44 -12.92 8.16 4.21
C SER A 44 -12.32 8.71 2.91
N SER A 45 -11.99 9.99 2.86
CA SER A 45 -11.50 10.66 1.64
C SER A 45 -9.99 10.60 1.42
N PHE A 46 -9.23 10.08 2.39
CA PHE A 46 -7.77 10.01 2.27
C PHE A 46 -7.36 8.95 1.24
N VAL A 47 -6.46 9.32 0.35
CA VAL A 47 -5.84 8.42 -0.62
C VAL A 47 -4.51 7.89 -0.10
N THR A 48 -3.64 8.76 0.43
CA THR A 48 -2.40 8.35 1.08
C THR A 48 -2.68 7.55 2.35
N PRO A 49 -1.95 6.46 2.62
CA PRO A 49 -2.00 5.79 3.93
C PRO A 49 -1.68 6.77 5.05
N TYR A 50 -2.59 6.91 6.00
CA TYR A 50 -2.48 7.93 7.03
C TYR A 50 -2.99 7.43 8.38
N THR A 51 -2.26 7.77 9.42
CA THR A 51 -2.70 7.65 10.82
C THR A 51 -2.09 8.82 11.58
N PRO A 52 -2.88 9.62 12.33
CA PRO A 52 -2.38 10.77 13.06
C PRO A 52 -1.40 10.36 14.15
N LEU A 53 -0.51 11.28 14.56
CA LEU A 53 0.35 11.07 15.72
C LEU A 53 -0.49 11.14 17.00
N THR A 54 -0.10 10.43 18.06
CA THR A 54 -0.80 10.47 19.35
C THR A 54 -0.71 11.83 20.02
N ILE A 55 0.36 12.59 19.73
CA ILE A 55 0.56 13.95 20.24
C ILE A 55 -0.28 15.01 19.50
N ASP A 56 -0.86 14.70 18.35
CA ASP A 56 -1.78 15.57 17.62
C ASP A 56 -3.22 15.26 18.08
N GLU A 57 -3.54 15.61 19.33
CA GLU A 57 -4.77 15.20 20.05
C GLU A 57 -6.07 15.49 19.29
N ALA A 58 -6.13 16.62 18.56
CA ALA A 58 -7.32 16.98 17.79
C ALA A 58 -7.67 15.98 16.71
N GLU A 59 -6.68 15.36 16.07
CA GLU A 59 -6.88 14.31 15.05
C GLU A 59 -6.92 12.92 15.66
N ALA A 60 -6.06 12.66 16.66
CA ALA A 60 -5.91 11.34 17.28
C ALA A 60 -7.13 10.93 18.13
N SER A 61 -7.89 11.91 18.63
CA SER A 61 -9.10 11.67 19.43
C SER A 61 -10.37 11.49 18.60
N VAL A 62 -10.30 11.65 17.27
CA VAL A 62 -11.46 11.45 16.40
C VAL A 62 -11.87 9.98 16.40
N ALA A 63 -13.05 9.69 16.96
CA ALA A 63 -13.61 8.35 16.97
C ALA A 63 -14.24 8.01 15.62
N LEU A 64 -14.04 6.77 15.19
CA LEU A 64 -14.73 6.21 14.02
C LEU A 64 -16.23 6.12 14.32
N LYS A 65 -17.06 6.42 13.32
CA LYS A 65 -18.52 6.44 13.40
C LYS A 65 -19.11 5.35 12.51
N ALA A 66 -20.32 4.95 12.84
CA ALA A 66 -21.14 4.11 11.98
C ALA A 66 -21.27 4.75 10.58
N GLY A 67 -21.06 3.98 9.54
CA GLY A 67 -21.02 4.44 8.15
C GLY A 67 -19.66 4.97 7.66
N ASP A 68 -18.64 5.11 8.51
CA ASP A 68 -17.32 5.53 8.05
C ASP A 68 -16.69 4.47 7.13
N VAL A 69 -16.18 4.94 6.00
CA VAL A 69 -15.34 4.14 5.09
C VAL A 69 -13.90 4.31 5.52
N ILE A 70 -13.23 3.24 5.89
CA ILE A 70 -11.83 3.27 6.33
C ILE A 70 -10.96 2.32 5.51
N LYS A 71 -9.72 2.72 5.25
CA LYS A 71 -8.70 1.89 4.60
C LYS A 71 -7.69 1.44 5.63
N ILE A 72 -7.47 0.13 5.71
CA ILE A 72 -6.47 -0.47 6.59
C ILE A 72 -5.34 -1.01 5.71
N GLN A 73 -4.14 -0.50 5.91
CA GLN A 73 -2.95 -0.94 5.19
C GLN A 73 -1.87 -1.36 6.16
N LEU A 74 -1.22 -2.46 5.87
CA LEU A 74 -0.10 -2.99 6.65
C LEU A 74 0.83 -3.83 5.77
N GLY A 75 2.04 -4.09 6.25
CA GLY A 75 2.97 -4.92 5.51
C GLY A 75 4.06 -5.53 6.38
N ALA A 76 4.51 -6.71 5.98
CA ALA A 76 5.61 -7.43 6.58
C ALA A 76 6.69 -7.71 5.53
N GLN A 77 7.94 -7.91 5.96
CA GLN A 77 9.03 -8.31 5.09
C GLN A 77 9.81 -9.46 5.68
N ILE A 78 10.37 -10.29 4.81
CA ILE A 78 11.29 -11.37 5.15
C ILE A 78 12.52 -11.20 4.27
N ASP A 79 13.70 -11.11 4.87
CA ASP A 79 14.98 -10.95 4.17
C ASP A 79 15.02 -9.79 3.15
N GLY A 80 14.26 -8.73 3.44
CA GLY A 80 14.14 -7.57 2.57
C GLY A 80 13.07 -7.70 1.46
N PHE A 81 12.34 -8.81 1.39
CA PHE A 81 11.21 -8.96 0.46
C PHE A 81 9.90 -8.56 1.15
N GLY A 82 9.36 -7.43 0.72
CA GLY A 82 8.14 -6.87 1.30
C GLY A 82 6.87 -7.50 0.74
N SER A 83 5.89 -7.68 1.61
CA SER A 83 4.49 -7.93 1.25
C SER A 83 3.63 -6.89 1.93
N ILE A 84 2.77 -6.22 1.17
CA ILE A 84 1.87 -5.16 1.65
C ILE A 84 0.46 -5.51 1.21
N VAL A 85 -0.49 -5.27 2.11
CA VAL A 85 -1.91 -5.39 1.81
C VAL A 85 -2.64 -4.14 2.27
N CYS A 86 -3.62 -3.72 1.50
CA CYS A 86 -4.58 -2.69 1.88
C CYS A 86 -5.98 -3.18 1.53
N ASP A 87 -6.91 -2.94 2.42
CA ASP A 87 -8.32 -3.18 2.17
C ASP A 87 -9.18 -2.07 2.74
N THR A 88 -10.38 -1.93 2.19
CA THR A 88 -11.36 -0.92 2.59
C THR A 88 -12.54 -1.60 3.25
N ILE A 89 -12.90 -1.14 4.44
CA ILE A 89 -14.07 -1.61 5.19
C ILE A 89 -14.99 -0.43 5.52
N ILE A 90 -16.25 -0.76 5.78
CA ILE A 90 -17.26 0.18 6.27
C ILE A 90 -17.56 -0.16 7.72
N ILE A 91 -17.55 0.84 8.60
CA ILE A 91 -17.98 0.65 9.99
C ILE A 91 -19.49 0.40 9.99
N PRO A 92 -19.97 -0.72 10.57
CA PRO A 92 -21.39 -1.07 10.53
C PRO A 92 -22.29 0.01 11.11
N GLY A 93 -23.40 0.28 10.43
CA GLY A 93 -24.39 1.30 10.79
C GLY A 93 -24.49 2.39 9.73
N GLY A 94 -25.24 3.46 10.01
CA GLY A 94 -25.51 4.54 9.06
C GLY A 94 -26.91 4.42 8.42
N SER A 95 -27.25 5.36 7.52
CA SER A 95 -28.50 5.33 6.79
C SER A 95 -28.49 4.29 5.67
N ALA A 96 -29.68 3.80 5.26
CA ALA A 96 -29.80 2.84 4.18
C ALA A 96 -29.29 3.39 2.83
N GLU A 97 -29.48 4.69 2.59
CA GLU A 97 -29.03 5.37 1.37
C GLU A 97 -27.50 5.45 1.30
N GLU A 98 -26.85 5.88 2.38
CA GLU A 98 -25.39 5.89 2.50
C GLU A 98 -24.82 4.49 2.33
N ALA A 99 -25.40 3.49 2.99
CA ALA A 99 -25.00 2.09 2.88
C ALA A 99 -25.04 1.58 1.44
N THR A 100 -26.04 1.98 0.64
CA THR A 100 -26.16 1.59 -0.77
C THR A 100 -25.00 2.18 -1.60
N ARG A 101 -24.74 3.48 -1.48
CA ARG A 101 -23.62 4.13 -2.22
C ARG A 101 -22.24 3.61 -1.79
N GLN A 102 -22.07 3.30 -0.51
CA GLN A 102 -20.85 2.69 0.00
C GLN A 102 -20.68 1.25 -0.49
N ALA A 103 -21.77 0.49 -0.61
CA ALA A 103 -21.74 -0.84 -1.21
C ALA A 103 -21.32 -0.79 -2.68
N ASP A 104 -21.86 0.16 -3.47
CA ASP A 104 -21.43 0.39 -4.84
C ASP A 104 -19.95 0.69 -4.95
N LEU A 105 -19.42 1.54 -4.05
CA LEU A 105 -18.00 1.86 -3.97
C LEU A 105 -17.14 0.61 -3.71
N LEU A 106 -17.53 -0.23 -2.74
CA LEU A 106 -16.79 -1.45 -2.44
C LEU A 106 -16.87 -2.46 -3.58
N LEU A 107 -18.03 -2.62 -4.21
CA LEU A 107 -18.20 -3.52 -5.35
C LEU A 107 -17.40 -3.03 -6.56
N ALA A 108 -17.43 -1.73 -6.86
CA ALA A 108 -16.62 -1.13 -7.91
C ALA A 108 -15.13 -1.40 -7.68
N ASN A 109 -14.66 -1.17 -6.45
CA ASN A 109 -13.26 -1.41 -6.09
C ASN A 109 -12.89 -2.90 -6.16
N TYR A 110 -13.75 -3.77 -5.68
CA TYR A 110 -13.56 -5.23 -5.72
C TYR A 110 -13.45 -5.74 -7.17
N TYR A 111 -14.43 -5.44 -8.02
CA TYR A 111 -14.41 -5.93 -9.40
C TYR A 111 -13.31 -5.27 -10.24
N ALA A 112 -12.98 -4.01 -9.99
CA ALA A 112 -11.84 -3.35 -10.62
C ALA A 112 -10.52 -4.01 -10.19
N ASN A 113 -10.34 -4.37 -8.91
CA ASN A 113 -9.18 -5.12 -8.43
C ASN A 113 -9.09 -6.50 -9.07
N GLU A 114 -10.19 -7.26 -9.09
CA GLU A 114 -10.24 -8.58 -9.72
C GLU A 114 -9.87 -8.54 -11.21
N LEU A 115 -10.33 -7.52 -11.92
CA LEU A 115 -9.96 -7.30 -13.31
C LEU A 115 -8.48 -6.91 -13.44
N LEU A 116 -8.02 -5.94 -12.64
CA LEU A 116 -6.63 -5.47 -12.65
C LEU A 116 -5.65 -6.62 -12.44
N LEU A 117 -5.89 -7.48 -11.44
CA LEU A 117 -5.06 -8.64 -11.16
C LEU A 117 -4.92 -9.56 -12.38
N ARG A 118 -5.98 -9.72 -13.18
CA ARG A 118 -5.95 -10.55 -14.41
C ARG A 118 -5.24 -9.86 -15.55
N LEU A 119 -5.36 -8.53 -15.66
CA LEU A 119 -4.75 -7.75 -16.74
C LEU A 119 -3.24 -7.55 -16.57
N VAL A 120 -2.75 -7.52 -15.33
CA VAL A 120 -1.31 -7.36 -15.03
C VAL A 120 -0.53 -8.68 -15.07
N ILE A 121 -1.21 -9.83 -14.99
CA ILE A 121 -0.55 -11.13 -15.09
C ILE A 121 -0.07 -11.36 -16.54
N PRO A 122 1.20 -11.75 -16.73
CA PRO A 122 1.72 -12.05 -18.06
C PRO A 122 0.86 -13.05 -18.82
N PRO A 123 0.67 -12.83 -20.14
CA PRO A 123 -0.14 -13.74 -20.97
C PRO A 123 0.32 -15.20 -20.87
N GLY A 124 -0.63 -16.11 -20.86
CA GLY A 124 -0.37 -17.55 -20.75
C GLY A 124 -0.30 -18.10 -19.33
N LEU A 125 0.00 -17.26 -18.32
CA LEU A 125 0.09 -17.75 -16.93
C LEU A 125 -1.25 -18.17 -16.33
N LEU A 126 -2.34 -17.56 -16.77
CA LEU A 126 -3.72 -17.92 -16.38
C LEU A 126 -4.40 -18.87 -17.36
N ALA A 127 -3.72 -19.25 -18.44
CA ALA A 127 -4.31 -20.13 -19.44
C ALA A 127 -4.50 -21.53 -18.88
N THR A 128 -5.71 -22.04 -19.04
CA THR A 128 -6.09 -23.41 -18.76
C THR A 128 -6.23 -24.18 -20.08
N GLY A 129 -6.10 -25.52 -20.04
CA GLY A 129 -6.22 -26.35 -21.23
C GLY A 129 -4.92 -27.06 -21.61
N THR A 130 -4.79 -27.41 -22.88
CA THR A 130 -3.64 -28.14 -23.42
C THR A 130 -2.38 -27.28 -23.45
N ASP A 131 -1.21 -27.89 -23.57
CA ASP A 131 0.06 -27.15 -23.63
C ASP A 131 0.15 -26.30 -24.91
N GLU A 132 -0.52 -26.69 -26.00
CA GLU A 132 -0.64 -25.89 -27.22
C GLU A 132 -1.48 -24.61 -27.00
N GLU A 133 -2.60 -24.72 -26.28
CA GLU A 133 -3.45 -23.58 -25.92
C GLU A 133 -2.73 -22.60 -24.99
N LYS A 134 -1.98 -23.12 -24.01
CA LYS A 134 -1.13 -22.32 -23.13
C LYS A 134 -0.03 -21.60 -23.90
N ALA A 135 0.65 -22.30 -24.83
CA ALA A 135 1.68 -21.71 -25.68
C ALA A 135 1.10 -20.60 -26.57
N LYS A 136 -0.08 -20.82 -27.16
CA LYS A 136 -0.79 -19.81 -27.97
C LYS A 136 -1.22 -18.60 -27.13
N ALA A 137 -1.67 -18.83 -25.92
CA ALA A 137 -2.02 -17.75 -24.98
C ALA A 137 -0.78 -16.91 -24.57
N ALA A 138 0.36 -17.57 -24.37
CA ALA A 138 1.62 -16.89 -24.02
C ALA A 138 2.17 -15.98 -25.15
N GLN A 139 1.76 -16.21 -26.41
CA GLN A 139 2.15 -15.36 -27.55
C GLN A 139 1.33 -14.06 -27.62
N LYS A 140 0.26 -13.91 -26.85
CA LYS A 140 -0.53 -12.69 -26.82
C LYS A 140 0.30 -11.54 -26.25
N LYS A 141 0.14 -10.35 -26.83
CA LYS A 141 0.78 -9.14 -26.28
C LYS A 141 0.14 -8.77 -24.93
N PRO A 142 0.93 -8.37 -23.94
CA PRO A 142 0.41 -7.81 -22.71
C PRO A 142 -0.44 -6.56 -22.97
N TYR A 143 -1.39 -6.30 -22.07
CA TYR A 143 -2.17 -5.07 -22.14
C TYR A 143 -1.27 -3.84 -21.87
N THR A 144 -1.50 -2.78 -22.65
CA THR A 144 -0.86 -1.48 -22.39
C THR A 144 -1.53 -0.80 -21.19
N GLN A 145 -0.82 0.09 -20.52
CA GLN A 145 -1.36 0.83 -19.37
C GLN A 145 -2.63 1.61 -19.69
N THR A 146 -2.70 2.19 -20.89
CA THR A 146 -3.90 2.89 -21.37
C THR A 146 -5.08 1.93 -21.52
N GLN A 147 -4.85 0.72 -22.07
CA GLN A 147 -5.91 -0.29 -22.17
C GLN A 147 -6.38 -0.75 -20.79
N ILE A 148 -5.45 -0.97 -19.86
CA ILE A 148 -5.77 -1.33 -18.47
C ILE A 148 -6.64 -0.22 -17.85
N SER A 149 -6.19 1.03 -17.87
CA SER A 149 -6.94 2.16 -17.30
C SER A 149 -8.34 2.29 -17.89
N ASN A 150 -8.47 2.20 -19.23
CA ASN A 150 -9.77 2.31 -19.90
C ASN A 150 -10.75 1.17 -19.52
N LEU A 151 -10.24 -0.04 -19.32
CA LEU A 151 -11.08 -1.17 -18.91
C LEU A 151 -11.55 -1.02 -17.46
N LEU A 152 -10.65 -0.60 -16.57
CA LEU A 152 -10.98 -0.37 -15.16
C LEU A 152 -11.93 0.80 -14.98
N GLU A 153 -11.76 1.87 -15.78
CA GLU A 153 -12.67 3.02 -15.76
C GLU A 153 -14.11 2.63 -16.15
N LYS A 154 -14.29 1.71 -17.11
CA LYS A 154 -15.60 1.18 -17.45
C LYS A 154 -16.25 0.45 -16.28
N VAL A 155 -15.45 -0.35 -15.53
CA VAL A 155 -15.94 -1.03 -14.32
C VAL A 155 -16.36 -0.02 -13.26
N ALA A 156 -15.51 0.96 -12.95
CA ALA A 156 -15.82 1.99 -11.95
C ALA A 156 -17.10 2.76 -12.34
N LYS A 157 -17.24 3.19 -13.61
CA LYS A 157 -18.39 3.92 -14.11
C LYS A 157 -19.68 3.12 -14.10
N SER A 158 -19.67 1.79 -14.21
CA SER A 158 -20.88 0.96 -14.08
C SER A 158 -21.51 1.01 -12.69
N TYR A 159 -20.73 1.47 -11.68
CA TYR A 159 -21.19 1.73 -10.31
C TYR A 159 -21.25 3.24 -10.00
N GLU A 160 -21.29 4.11 -11.02
CA GLU A 160 -21.25 5.57 -10.88
C GLU A 160 -20.05 6.07 -10.03
N CYS A 161 -18.93 5.37 -10.11
CA CYS A 161 -17.70 5.69 -9.44
C CYS A 161 -16.62 6.11 -10.46
N ASN A 162 -15.50 6.64 -9.97
CA ASN A 162 -14.36 7.02 -10.80
C ASN A 162 -13.07 6.45 -10.24
N LEU A 163 -12.09 6.16 -11.12
CA LEU A 163 -10.76 5.77 -10.68
C LEU A 163 -10.07 6.95 -9.99
N VAL A 164 -9.32 6.65 -8.95
CA VAL A 164 -8.49 7.65 -8.27
C VAL A 164 -7.26 7.96 -9.11
N GLU A 165 -7.05 9.25 -9.36
CA GLU A 165 -5.96 9.77 -10.16
C GLU A 165 -4.59 9.31 -9.66
N SER A 166 -3.75 8.87 -10.59
CA SER A 166 -2.35 8.48 -10.33
C SER A 166 -2.16 7.33 -9.35
N THR A 167 -3.19 6.48 -9.15
CA THR A 167 -3.01 5.23 -8.40
C THR A 167 -1.92 4.38 -9.05
N THR A 168 -0.92 3.99 -8.28
CA THR A 168 0.30 3.39 -8.83
C THR A 168 0.59 2.02 -8.23
N SER A 169 0.67 1.02 -9.10
CA SER A 169 1.20 -0.31 -8.77
C SER A 169 2.70 -0.35 -9.02
N TRP A 170 3.47 -0.96 -8.12
CA TRP A 170 4.93 -0.96 -8.17
C TRP A 170 5.53 -2.36 -8.23
N LEU A 171 6.64 -2.49 -8.96
CA LEU A 171 7.54 -3.62 -8.82
C LEU A 171 8.18 -3.58 -7.43
N PHE A 172 8.11 -4.71 -6.70
CA PHE A 172 8.80 -4.89 -5.42
C PHE A 172 10.11 -5.64 -5.65
N GLU A 173 11.18 -5.07 -5.15
CA GLU A 173 12.51 -5.66 -5.18
C GLU A 173 13.02 -5.84 -3.74
N ARG A 174 14.14 -6.50 -3.57
CA ARG A 174 14.73 -6.66 -2.25
C ARG A 174 15.06 -5.30 -1.63
N ASN A 175 14.52 -5.01 -0.45
CA ASN A 175 14.63 -3.74 0.28
C ASN A 175 14.00 -2.53 -0.45
N GLU A 176 13.15 -2.76 -1.45
CA GLU A 176 12.50 -1.68 -2.22
C GLU A 176 11.08 -2.07 -2.59
N ILE A 177 10.12 -1.20 -2.27
CA ILE A 177 8.70 -1.36 -2.59
C ILE A 177 8.21 -0.38 -3.68
N GLU A 178 9.10 0.45 -4.18
CA GLU A 178 8.85 1.40 -5.26
C GLU A 178 9.97 1.26 -6.29
N GLY A 179 10.03 0.09 -6.91
CA GLY A 179 11.06 -0.27 -7.89
C GLY A 179 10.96 0.50 -9.19
N LYS A 180 11.78 0.11 -10.16
CA LYS A 180 11.92 0.83 -11.44
C LYS A 180 10.69 0.76 -12.32
N LYS A 181 9.97 -0.39 -12.30
CA LYS A 181 8.75 -0.58 -13.09
C LYS A 181 7.53 -0.17 -12.28
N LYS A 182 6.59 0.51 -12.94
CA LYS A 182 5.33 0.94 -12.33
C LYS A 182 4.19 1.00 -13.35
N ILE A 183 2.99 0.68 -12.90
CA ILE A 183 1.74 0.86 -13.66
C ILE A 183 0.97 2.00 -12.99
N VAL A 184 0.67 3.05 -13.75
CA VAL A 184 -0.09 4.22 -13.27
C VAL A 184 -1.49 4.18 -13.86
N LEU A 185 -2.49 4.12 -13.01
CA LEU A 185 -3.91 4.17 -13.39
C LEU A 185 -4.41 5.61 -13.35
N ALA A 186 -5.31 5.95 -14.27
CA ALA A 186 -5.87 7.31 -14.39
C ALA A 186 -4.76 8.39 -14.25
N PRO A 187 -3.72 8.38 -15.09
CA PRO A 187 -2.55 9.24 -14.93
C PRO A 187 -2.93 10.72 -14.93
N GLY A 188 -2.48 11.46 -13.93
CA GLY A 188 -2.49 12.92 -13.91
C GLY A 188 -1.40 13.51 -14.80
N GLU A 189 -1.33 14.85 -14.87
CA GLU A 189 -0.32 15.55 -15.65
C GLU A 189 1.10 15.14 -15.20
N GLY A 190 1.94 14.77 -16.17
CA GLY A 190 3.32 14.35 -15.90
C GLY A 190 3.51 12.95 -15.32
N SER A 191 2.44 12.26 -14.96
CA SER A 191 2.51 10.88 -14.46
C SER A 191 2.51 9.89 -15.62
N LYS A 192 3.55 9.04 -15.68
CA LYS A 192 3.64 7.96 -16.67
C LYS A 192 4.03 6.66 -15.97
N GLY A 193 3.41 5.59 -16.38
CA GLY A 193 3.86 4.26 -16.02
C GLY A 193 5.08 3.84 -16.85
N GLU A 194 5.84 2.89 -16.34
CA GLU A 194 7.03 2.36 -16.99
C GLU A 194 7.15 0.86 -16.75
N GLY A 195 7.34 0.12 -17.82
CA GLY A 195 7.51 -1.33 -17.78
C GLY A 195 6.20 -2.11 -17.78
N ILE A 196 6.34 -3.41 -17.86
CA ILE A 196 5.27 -4.41 -17.87
C ILE A 196 5.67 -5.51 -16.90
N PRO A 197 4.72 -6.11 -16.14
CA PRO A 197 5.01 -7.26 -15.28
C PRO A 197 5.56 -8.45 -16.07
N GLU A 198 6.60 -9.07 -15.53
CA GLU A 198 7.25 -10.25 -16.10
C GLU A 198 7.21 -11.43 -15.13
N VAL A 199 7.46 -12.63 -15.66
CA VAL A 199 7.50 -13.85 -14.83
C VAL A 199 8.68 -13.79 -13.87
N GLY A 200 8.42 -14.07 -12.59
CA GLY A 200 9.43 -14.02 -11.53
C GLY A 200 9.48 -12.70 -10.76
N GLU A 201 8.75 -11.70 -11.20
CA GLU A 201 8.63 -10.42 -10.48
C GLU A 201 7.55 -10.47 -9.39
N VAL A 202 7.74 -9.66 -8.36
CA VAL A 202 6.76 -9.42 -7.29
C VAL A 202 6.26 -7.99 -7.42
N TRP A 203 4.95 -7.82 -7.38
CA TRP A 203 4.30 -6.54 -7.58
C TRP A 203 3.33 -6.21 -6.44
N GLY A 204 3.38 -4.98 -5.96
CA GLY A 204 2.29 -4.39 -5.19
C GLY A 204 1.27 -3.79 -6.16
N VAL A 205 0.18 -4.53 -6.40
CA VAL A 205 -0.88 -4.09 -7.32
C VAL A 205 -1.92 -3.33 -6.54
N GLU A 206 -2.16 -2.09 -6.94
CA GLU A 206 -3.04 -1.16 -6.24
C GLU A 206 -4.14 -0.62 -7.14
N ILE A 207 -5.36 -0.56 -6.62
CA ILE A 207 -6.52 0.10 -7.20
C ILE A 207 -7.11 1.09 -6.20
N GLY A 208 -7.54 2.24 -6.69
CA GLY A 208 -8.30 3.23 -5.95
C GLY A 208 -9.54 3.65 -6.73
N VAL A 209 -10.68 3.70 -6.05
CA VAL A 209 -11.97 4.11 -6.60
C VAL A 209 -12.59 5.16 -5.68
N SER A 210 -13.18 6.20 -6.24
CA SER A 210 -13.84 7.29 -5.52
C SER A 210 -15.32 7.39 -5.89
N LEU A 211 -16.17 7.73 -4.92
CA LEU A 211 -17.56 8.16 -5.17
C LEU A 211 -17.64 9.53 -5.85
N GLY A 212 -16.58 10.35 -5.72
CA GLY A 212 -16.46 11.65 -6.35
C GLY A 212 -15.79 11.58 -7.73
N SER A 213 -15.14 12.66 -8.12
CA SER A 213 -14.48 12.80 -9.44
C SER A 213 -13.24 11.93 -9.64
N GLY A 214 -12.70 11.33 -8.58
CA GLY A 214 -11.42 10.63 -8.60
C GLY A 214 -10.20 11.55 -8.65
N LYS A 215 -10.39 12.87 -8.81
CA LYS A 215 -9.31 13.85 -8.75
C LYS A 215 -8.83 14.03 -7.32
N VAL A 216 -7.52 14.25 -7.17
CA VAL A 216 -6.88 14.34 -5.88
C VAL A 216 -6.37 15.75 -5.57
N LYS A 217 -6.18 16.06 -4.27
CA LYS A 217 -5.53 17.28 -3.78
C LYS A 217 -4.70 16.97 -2.54
N ASN A 218 -3.68 17.78 -2.30
CA ASN A 218 -2.95 17.75 -1.05
C ASN A 218 -3.84 18.24 0.09
N LEU A 219 -3.83 17.51 1.19
CA LEU A 219 -4.52 17.87 2.42
C LEU A 219 -3.58 18.68 3.35
N ALA A 220 -4.17 19.44 4.28
CA ALA A 220 -3.39 20.23 5.23
C ALA A 220 -2.77 19.40 6.37
N ASN A 221 -3.13 18.11 6.46
CA ASN A 221 -2.65 17.19 7.48
C ASN A 221 -1.13 17.01 7.38
N ARG A 222 -0.49 16.89 8.52
CA ARG A 222 0.96 16.62 8.57
C ARG A 222 1.27 15.21 8.07
N ALA A 223 2.24 15.08 7.19
CA ALA A 223 2.75 13.78 6.77
C ALA A 223 3.33 13.00 7.96
N THR A 224 2.81 11.82 8.22
CA THR A 224 3.27 10.91 9.28
C THR A 224 4.06 9.72 8.73
N LEU A 225 3.89 9.40 7.44
CA LEU A 225 4.55 8.32 6.74
C LEU A 225 5.80 8.83 6.01
N HIS A 226 6.92 8.17 6.23
CA HIS A 226 8.21 8.51 5.64
C HIS A 226 8.94 7.24 5.23
N ARG A 227 9.96 7.38 4.36
CA ARG A 227 10.94 6.32 4.10
C ARG A 227 12.34 6.90 3.99
N ARG A 228 13.33 6.08 4.32
CA ARG A 228 14.73 6.43 4.12
C ARG A 228 15.07 6.35 2.62
N THR A 229 15.86 7.31 2.17
CA THR A 229 16.44 7.34 0.82
C THR A 229 17.87 6.78 0.84
N THR A 230 18.50 6.70 -0.32
CA THR A 230 19.91 6.36 -0.46
C THR A 230 20.86 7.56 -0.25
N LEU A 231 20.28 8.77 -0.13
CA LEU A 231 21.07 9.98 0.08
C LEU A 231 21.64 10.05 1.50
N THR A 232 22.83 10.61 1.61
CA THR A 232 23.48 10.89 2.89
C THR A 232 23.62 12.40 3.07
N TYR A 233 23.40 12.86 4.29
CA TYR A 233 23.53 14.26 4.66
C TYR A 233 24.09 14.40 6.06
N GLY A 234 24.97 15.37 6.28
CA GLY A 234 25.56 15.67 7.60
C GLY A 234 24.57 16.31 8.55
N LEU A 235 23.74 15.49 9.21
CA LEU A 235 22.72 15.96 10.15
C LEU A 235 23.34 16.69 11.34
N LYS A 236 22.89 17.90 11.61
CA LYS A 236 23.41 18.77 12.68
C LYS A 236 22.69 18.54 14.02
N ARG A 237 21.38 18.30 13.99
CA ARG A 237 20.56 18.15 15.19
C ARG A 237 20.72 16.77 15.83
N PRO A 238 20.88 16.69 17.17
CA PRO A 238 20.93 15.39 17.86
C PRO A 238 19.66 14.55 17.63
N SER A 239 18.46 15.16 17.65
CA SER A 239 17.20 14.48 17.38
C SER A 239 17.18 13.86 15.97
N SER A 240 17.66 14.56 14.95
CA SER A 240 17.72 14.03 13.57
C SER A 240 18.65 12.83 13.47
N ARG A 241 19.81 12.86 14.13
CA ARG A 241 20.74 11.71 14.18
C ARG A 241 20.14 10.53 14.93
N LYS A 242 19.46 10.79 16.06
CA LYS A 242 18.80 9.75 16.87
C LYS A 242 17.76 9.01 16.03
N ILE A 243 16.82 9.74 15.40
CA ILE A 243 15.77 9.10 14.58
C ILE A 243 16.33 8.40 13.35
N LEU A 244 17.35 8.94 12.68
CA LEU A 244 18.01 8.24 11.57
C LEU A 244 18.59 6.91 12.03
N SER A 245 19.29 6.89 13.16
CA SER A 245 19.86 5.65 13.72
C SER A 245 18.77 4.62 14.04
N GLU A 246 17.67 5.06 14.64
CA GLU A 246 16.52 4.21 14.95
C GLU A 246 15.87 3.65 13.69
N VAL A 247 15.62 4.50 12.68
CA VAL A 247 15.02 4.10 11.40
C VAL A 247 15.91 3.09 10.67
N VAL A 248 17.22 3.31 10.60
CA VAL A 248 18.15 2.37 9.97
C VAL A 248 18.09 1.01 10.63
N LYS A 249 18.01 0.99 11.97
CA LYS A 249 17.98 -0.26 12.74
C LYS A 249 16.65 -1.02 12.64
N LYS A 250 15.51 -0.30 12.67
CA LYS A 250 14.18 -0.91 12.75
C LYS A 250 13.53 -1.15 11.39
N PHE A 251 13.72 -0.24 10.42
CA PHE A 251 12.97 -0.24 9.17
C PHE A 251 13.84 -0.30 7.90
N GLY A 252 15.14 0.00 8.01
CA GLY A 252 16.04 0.00 6.85
C GLY A 252 15.62 1.04 5.82
N THR A 253 15.19 0.59 4.63
CA THR A 253 14.69 1.42 3.53
C THR A 253 13.17 1.35 3.36
N PHE A 254 12.49 0.55 4.16
CA PHE A 254 11.03 0.44 4.13
C PHE A 254 10.35 1.68 4.72
N PRO A 255 9.11 1.97 4.32
CA PRO A 255 8.29 3.01 4.93
C PRO A 255 8.10 2.78 6.44
N PHE A 256 8.08 3.87 7.16
CA PHE A 256 7.81 3.90 8.59
C PHE A 256 6.90 5.09 8.94
N SER A 257 6.13 4.95 9.99
CA SER A 257 5.38 6.06 10.58
C SER A 257 6.18 6.67 11.74
N LEU A 258 6.13 7.99 11.87
CA LEU A 258 6.72 8.66 13.04
C LEU A 258 6.15 8.14 14.37
N ARG A 259 4.94 7.59 14.33
CA ARG A 259 4.26 6.95 15.45
C ARG A 259 4.93 5.65 15.95
N GLN A 260 5.77 5.02 15.12
CA GLN A 260 6.50 3.79 15.47
C GLN A 260 7.86 4.07 16.14
N LEU A 261 8.27 5.34 16.18
CA LEU A 261 9.52 5.75 16.81
C LEU A 261 9.33 5.86 18.33
N GLU A 262 10.42 5.71 19.08
CA GLU A 262 10.41 5.68 20.55
C GLU A 262 9.86 6.97 21.16
N ASP A 263 10.12 8.11 20.52
CA ASP A 263 9.64 9.42 20.95
C ASP A 263 9.03 10.20 19.77
N GLU A 264 7.71 10.34 19.76
CA GLU A 264 7.00 11.07 18.70
C GLU A 264 7.34 12.56 18.66
N ARG A 265 7.69 13.18 19.81
CA ARG A 265 8.07 14.61 19.87
C ARG A 265 9.43 14.83 19.26
N ASP A 266 10.41 14.01 19.64
CA ASP A 266 11.73 14.01 19.03
C ASP A 266 11.65 13.70 17.52
N ALA A 267 10.82 12.73 17.15
CA ALA A 267 10.58 12.34 15.77
C ALA A 267 10.03 13.50 14.93
N ARG A 268 9.03 14.21 15.46
CA ARG A 268 8.41 15.38 14.81
C ARG A 268 9.42 16.52 14.56
N VAL A 269 10.35 16.74 15.47
CA VAL A 269 11.39 17.78 15.35
C VAL A 269 12.52 17.31 14.43
N GLY A 270 13.00 16.09 14.63
CA GLY A 270 14.17 15.56 13.92
C GLY A 270 13.89 15.25 12.45
N VAL A 271 12.68 14.83 12.10
CA VAL A 271 12.29 14.50 10.72
C VAL A 271 12.44 15.69 9.78
N VAL A 272 12.23 16.91 10.26
CA VAL A 272 12.28 18.13 9.42
C VAL A 272 13.65 18.31 8.76
N GLU A 273 14.75 18.10 9.51
CA GLU A 273 16.09 18.19 8.95
C GLU A 273 16.39 17.01 8.01
N CYS A 274 15.96 15.81 8.37
CA CYS A 274 16.13 14.62 7.54
C CYS A 274 15.43 14.76 6.18
N VAL A 275 14.23 15.32 6.15
CA VAL A 275 13.49 15.58 4.90
C VAL A 275 14.15 16.69 4.10
N LYS A 276 14.53 17.80 4.73
CA LYS A 276 15.23 18.90 4.05
C LYS A 276 16.57 18.48 3.48
N GLY A 277 17.29 17.60 4.18
CA GLY A 277 18.56 17.02 3.72
C GLY A 277 18.38 15.87 2.72
N GLY A 278 17.15 15.51 2.36
CA GLY A 278 16.86 14.42 1.42
C GLY A 278 17.12 13.01 1.96
N VAL A 279 17.50 12.88 3.25
CA VAL A 279 17.76 11.57 3.89
C VAL A 279 16.47 10.77 4.05
N PHE A 280 15.37 11.47 4.34
CA PHE A 280 14.02 10.91 4.32
C PHE A 280 13.19 11.56 3.22
N ARG A 281 12.41 10.74 2.55
CA ARG A 281 11.29 11.19 1.72
C ARG A 281 10.02 11.09 2.55
N GLN A 282 9.21 12.13 2.55
CA GLN A 282 7.87 12.07 3.12
C GLN A 282 6.84 11.68 2.06
N TYR A 283 5.78 11.03 2.50
CA TYR A 283 4.59 10.79 1.68
C TYR A 283 3.59 11.89 1.98
N GLU A 284 3.34 12.73 0.96
CA GLU A 284 2.37 13.82 1.10
C GLU A 284 0.98 13.24 1.38
N VAL A 285 0.24 13.92 2.24
CA VAL A 285 -1.12 13.49 2.56
C VAL A 285 -2.05 13.98 1.47
N VAL A 286 -2.54 13.04 0.67
CA VAL A 286 -3.40 13.28 -0.47
C VAL A 286 -4.77 12.71 -0.20
N GLY A 287 -5.81 13.44 -0.59
CA GLY A 287 -7.20 12.99 -0.49
C GLY A 287 -8.00 13.35 -1.73
N ASP A 288 -9.23 12.83 -1.81
CA ASP A 288 -10.17 13.19 -2.86
C ASP A 288 -10.44 14.69 -2.88
N LYS A 289 -10.51 15.29 -4.08
CA LYS A 289 -10.66 16.74 -4.24
C LYS A 289 -11.98 17.27 -3.71
N GLY A 290 -13.07 16.50 -3.85
CA GLY A 290 -14.40 16.82 -3.33
C GLY A 290 -14.54 16.49 -1.85
N GLY A 291 -13.69 15.64 -1.30
CA GLY A 291 -13.83 15.08 0.03
C GLY A 291 -14.68 13.81 0.07
N ASP A 292 -14.98 13.26 -1.10
CA ASP A 292 -15.80 12.06 -1.26
C ASP A 292 -15.07 10.81 -0.76
N ALA A 293 -15.85 9.77 -0.43
CA ALA A 293 -15.30 8.51 0.05
C ALA A 293 -14.49 7.80 -1.04
N VAL A 294 -13.34 7.26 -0.63
CA VAL A 294 -12.41 6.50 -1.48
C VAL A 294 -12.24 5.10 -0.93
N ALA A 295 -12.39 4.10 -1.79
CA ALA A 295 -11.95 2.74 -1.52
C ALA A 295 -10.59 2.47 -2.17
N ARG A 296 -9.73 1.72 -1.48
CA ARG A 296 -8.44 1.26 -1.98
C ARG A 296 -8.24 -0.21 -1.65
N THR A 297 -7.68 -0.92 -2.59
CA THR A 297 -7.17 -2.28 -2.37
C THR A 297 -5.74 -2.34 -2.91
N LEU A 298 -4.83 -2.88 -2.11
CA LEU A 298 -3.47 -3.19 -2.51
C LEU A 298 -3.21 -4.66 -2.21
N THR A 299 -2.74 -5.39 -3.20
CA THR A 299 -2.43 -6.81 -3.09
C THR A 299 -1.02 -7.05 -3.59
N THR A 300 -0.21 -7.71 -2.78
CA THR A 300 1.10 -8.17 -3.25
C THR A 300 0.93 -9.48 -4.01
N ILE A 301 1.34 -9.49 -5.26
CA ILE A 301 1.32 -10.66 -6.13
C ILE A 301 2.74 -11.05 -6.54
N GLY A 302 2.99 -12.36 -6.63
CA GLY A 302 4.23 -12.90 -7.15
C GLY A 302 3.99 -14.32 -7.62
N LYS A 303 4.54 -14.71 -8.75
CA LYS A 303 4.57 -16.11 -9.14
C LYS A 303 5.83 -16.72 -8.57
N LEU A 304 5.71 -17.38 -7.43
CA LEU A 304 6.65 -18.41 -7.05
C LEU A 304 6.58 -19.48 -8.15
N LEU A 305 7.70 -19.76 -8.79
CA LEU A 305 7.85 -20.96 -9.60
C LEU A 305 7.39 -22.12 -8.71
N THR A 306 6.22 -22.69 -9.01
CA THR A 306 5.83 -23.96 -8.42
C THR A 306 6.87 -24.97 -8.88
N TYR A 307 7.83 -25.29 -8.02
CA TYR A 307 8.59 -26.51 -8.16
C TYR A 307 7.55 -27.64 -8.16
N ARG A 308 7.37 -28.27 -9.31
CA ARG A 308 6.82 -29.62 -9.34
C ARG A 308 7.86 -30.50 -8.64
N VAL A 309 7.51 -30.98 -7.45
CA VAL A 309 8.09 -32.16 -6.87
C VAL A 309 7.38 -33.36 -7.52
#